data_c7249a3474c7a1b3be27d0016ca65367
#
_entry.id   c7249a3474c7a1b3be27d0016ca65367
#
_cell.length_a   1.000
_cell.length_b   1.000
_cell.length_c   1.000
_cell.angle_alpha   90.00
_cell.angle_beta   90.00
_cell.angle_gamma   90.00
#
_symmetry.space_group_name_H-M   'P 1'
#
loop_
_entity.id
_entity.type
_entity.pdbx_description
1 polymer ?
#
loop_
_entity_poly.entity_id
_entity_poly.type
_entity_poly.pdbx_seq_one_letter_code
_entity_poly.pdbx_strand_id
1 'polypeptide(L)' 'MAAAELVEYVAKSLVDDPDSVKVEVVRDSSGTVIELHVAEDDMGKVIGRNGSVAKALRTLLKVTAARDGEPVSLEIL' A
#
# COMPACT_ATOMS: atom_id res chain seq x y z
N MET A 1 9.60 -10.30 3.35
CA MET A 1 8.47 -9.88 2.50
C MET A 1 8.76 -8.51 1.91
N ALA A 2 8.63 -8.37 0.61
CA ALA A 2 8.83 -7.08 -0.02
C ALA A 2 7.65 -6.14 0.28
N ALA A 3 7.91 -4.84 0.27
CA ALA A 3 6.88 -3.84 0.59
C ALA A 3 5.65 -3.96 -0.31
N ALA A 4 5.85 -4.16 -1.61
CA ALA A 4 4.74 -4.31 -2.55
C ALA A 4 3.89 -5.55 -2.25
N GLU A 5 4.52 -6.64 -1.87
CA GLU A 5 3.81 -7.87 -1.48
C GLU A 5 2.97 -7.67 -0.22
N LEU A 6 3.49 -6.90 0.74
CA LEU A 6 2.75 -6.58 1.95
C LEU A 6 1.49 -5.78 1.63
N VAL A 7 1.62 -4.74 0.82
CA VAL A 7 0.49 -3.90 0.41
C VAL A 7 -0.55 -4.74 -0.32
N GLU A 8 -0.13 -5.57 -1.26
CA GLU A 8 -1.03 -6.43 -2.02
C GLU A 8 -1.77 -7.40 -1.11
N TYR A 9 -1.06 -8.04 -0.19
CA TYR A 9 -1.66 -8.99 0.74
C TYR A 9 -2.73 -8.33 1.61
N VAL A 10 -2.41 -7.18 2.19
CA VAL A 10 -3.36 -6.46 3.05
C VAL A 10 -4.58 -6.00 2.25
N ALA A 11 -4.36 -5.40 1.09
CA ALA A 11 -5.46 -4.91 0.25
C ALA A 11 -6.40 -6.05 -0.16
N LYS A 12 -5.85 -7.15 -0.65
CA LYS A 12 -6.66 -8.32 -1.07
C LYS A 12 -7.42 -8.93 0.10
N SER A 13 -6.89 -8.82 1.31
CA SER A 13 -7.56 -9.35 2.50
C SER A 13 -8.74 -8.50 2.95
N LEU A 14 -8.78 -7.22 2.58
CA LEU A 14 -9.78 -6.28 3.04
C LEU A 14 -10.91 -6.01 2.04
N VAL A 15 -10.63 -6.14 0.74
CA VAL A 15 -11.59 -5.75 -0.30
C VAL A 15 -12.57 -6.86 -0.64
N ASP A 16 -13.69 -6.48 -1.24
CA ASP A 16 -14.68 -7.44 -1.75
C ASP A 16 -14.29 -7.96 -3.14
N ASP A 17 -13.51 -7.18 -3.90
CA ASP A 17 -13.08 -7.51 -5.26
C ASP A 17 -11.55 -7.60 -5.34
N PRO A 18 -10.96 -8.69 -4.86
CA PRO A 18 -9.51 -8.85 -4.84
C PRO A 18 -8.90 -8.92 -6.25
N ASP A 19 -9.66 -9.31 -7.25
CA ASP A 19 -9.15 -9.37 -8.63
C ASP A 19 -8.87 -7.98 -9.21
N SER A 20 -9.48 -6.94 -8.64
CA SER A 20 -9.24 -5.57 -9.07
C SER A 20 -8.06 -4.92 -8.35
N VAL A 21 -7.45 -5.60 -7.38
CA VAL A 21 -6.28 -5.06 -6.68
C VAL A 21 -5.07 -5.10 -7.60
N LYS A 22 -4.44 -3.94 -7.77
CA LYS A 22 -3.18 -3.80 -8.50
C LYS A 22 -2.19 -3.03 -7.67
N VAL A 23 -0.96 -3.48 -7.66
CA VAL A 23 0.13 -2.79 -6.97
C VAL A 23 1.23 -2.52 -7.98
N GLU A 24 1.61 -1.26 -8.12
CA GLU A 24 2.71 -0.84 -8.98
C GLU A 24 3.81 -0.22 -8.16
N VAL A 25 5.05 -0.48 -8.53
CA VAL A 25 6.22 0.07 -7.86
C VAL A 25 6.88 1.06 -8.79
N VAL A 26 6.96 2.31 -8.35
CA VAL A 26 7.61 3.38 -9.10
C VAL A 26 8.83 3.84 -8.32
N ARG A 27 10.00 3.82 -8.95
CA ARG A 27 11.25 4.24 -8.34
C ARG A 27 11.78 5.48 -9.01
N ASP A 28 12.25 6.41 -8.19
CA ASP A 28 12.90 7.62 -8.67
C ASP A 28 14.05 8.00 -7.73
N SER A 29 14.61 9.20 -7.90
CA SER A 29 15.75 9.66 -7.10
C SER A 29 15.38 9.90 -5.62
N SER A 30 14.09 10.07 -5.32
CA SER A 30 13.63 10.32 -3.94
C SER A 30 13.24 9.05 -3.19
N GLY A 31 13.22 7.88 -3.87
CA GLY A 31 12.91 6.59 -3.26
C GLY A 31 11.88 5.81 -4.06
N THR A 32 11.15 4.95 -3.36
CA THR A 32 10.16 4.06 -3.97
C THR A 32 8.75 4.51 -3.58
N VAL A 33 7.86 4.59 -4.56
CA VAL A 33 6.44 4.83 -4.34
C VAL A 33 5.69 3.55 -4.72
N ILE A 34 4.87 3.06 -3.80
CA ILE A 34 3.99 1.93 -4.06
C ILE A 34 2.60 2.49 -4.34
N GLU A 35 2.10 2.24 -5.54
CA GLU A 35 0.78 2.70 -5.97
C GLU A 35 -0.19 1.55 -5.86
N LEU A 36 -1.21 1.73 -5.05
CA LEU A 36 -2.26 0.73 -4.83
C LEU A 36 -3.53 1.16 -5.56
N HIS A 37 -4.03 0.26 -6.39
CA HIS A 37 -5.30 0.42 -7.09
C HIS A 37 -6.27 -0.66 -6.60
N VAL A 38 -7.49 -0.24 -6.30
CA VAL A 38 -8.57 -1.16 -5.91
C VAL A 38 -9.84 -0.75 -6.66
N ALA A 39 -10.87 -1.60 -6.62
CA ALA A 39 -12.18 -1.22 -7.16
C ALA A 39 -12.69 0.02 -6.41
N GLU A 40 -13.38 0.90 -7.13
CA GLU A 40 -13.87 2.16 -6.57
C GLU A 40 -14.67 1.96 -5.29
N ASP A 41 -15.53 0.95 -5.27
CA ASP A 41 -16.36 0.64 -4.10
C ASP A 41 -15.56 0.12 -2.91
N ASP A 42 -14.32 -0.27 -3.12
CA ASP A 42 -13.45 -0.81 -2.07
C ASP A 42 -12.47 0.21 -1.49
N MET A 43 -12.44 1.42 -2.05
CA MET A 43 -11.51 2.46 -1.58
C MET A 43 -11.60 2.71 -0.08
N GLY A 44 -12.82 2.79 0.44
CA GLY A 44 -13.04 3.01 1.87
C GLY A 44 -12.47 1.91 2.75
N LYS A 45 -12.37 0.69 2.24
CA LYS A 45 -11.84 -0.45 2.99
C LYS A 45 -10.33 -0.39 3.18
N VAL A 46 -9.62 0.17 2.19
CA VAL A 46 -8.15 0.28 2.28
C VAL A 46 -7.70 1.60 2.92
N ILE A 47 -8.57 2.59 2.94
CA ILE A 47 -8.32 3.86 3.64
C ILE A 47 -8.67 3.70 5.12
N GLY A 48 -9.82 3.10 5.41
CA GLY A 48 -10.32 2.89 6.75
C GLY A 48 -10.93 4.15 7.36
N ARG A 49 -11.58 3.98 8.51
CA ARG A 49 -12.19 5.10 9.22
C ARG A 49 -11.11 6.09 9.64
N ASN A 50 -11.28 7.36 9.27
CA ASN A 50 -10.34 8.44 9.56
C ASN A 50 -8.92 8.15 9.02
N GLY A 51 -8.83 7.34 7.97
CA GLY A 51 -7.55 6.98 7.37
C GLY A 51 -6.74 5.95 8.16
N SER A 52 -7.37 5.23 9.10
CA SER A 52 -6.66 4.34 10.02
C SER A 52 -5.91 3.20 9.33
N VAL A 53 -6.51 2.60 8.31
CA VAL A 53 -5.87 1.50 7.58
C VAL A 53 -4.69 2.03 6.76
N ALA A 54 -4.90 3.15 6.05
CA ALA A 54 -3.83 3.77 5.27
C ALA A 54 -2.66 4.18 6.16
N LYS A 55 -2.94 4.74 7.35
CA LYS A 55 -1.89 5.10 8.32
C LYS A 55 -1.12 3.88 8.81
N ALA A 56 -1.83 2.80 9.10
CA ALA A 56 -1.20 1.55 9.55
C ALA A 56 -0.29 0.98 8.46
N LEU A 57 -0.75 0.97 7.21
CA LEU A 57 0.07 0.52 6.08
C LEU A 57 1.32 1.37 5.94
N ARG A 58 1.18 2.69 6.02
CA ARG A 58 2.34 3.60 5.93
C ARG A 58 3.33 3.37 7.06
N THR A 59 2.85 3.08 8.26
CA THR A 59 3.72 2.75 9.39
C THR A 59 4.51 1.47 9.13
N LEU A 60 3.85 0.43 8.62
CA LEU A 60 4.52 -0.83 8.28
C LEU A 60 5.55 -0.62 7.18
N LEU A 61 5.24 0.22 6.20
CA LEU A 61 6.19 0.52 5.12
C LEU A 61 7.42 1.28 5.63
N LYS A 62 7.26 2.11 6.65
CA LYS A 62 8.42 2.78 7.29
C LYS A 62 9.35 1.77 7.94
N VAL A 63 8.82 0.71 8.53
CA VAL A 63 9.63 -0.37 9.11
C VAL A 63 10.41 -1.07 8.01
N THR A 64 9.75 -1.38 6.89
CA THR A 64 10.40 -1.99 5.72
C THR A 64 11.50 -1.08 5.17
N ALA A 65 11.22 0.22 5.06
CA ALA A 65 12.18 1.20 4.57
C ALA A 65 13.42 1.28 5.47
N ALA A 66 13.22 1.24 6.79
CA ALA A 66 14.33 1.26 7.74
C ALA A 66 15.23 0.03 7.61
N ARG A 67 14.62 -1.12 7.34
CA ARG A 67 15.38 -2.37 7.16
C ARG A 67 16.18 -2.38 5.85
N ASP A 68 15.57 -1.87 4.78
CA ASP A 68 16.15 -1.93 3.44
C ASP A 68 17.01 -0.71 3.11
N GLY A 69 16.94 0.33 3.95
CA GLY A 69 17.73 1.55 3.75
C GLY A 69 17.24 2.45 2.63
N GLU A 70 16.00 2.28 2.18
CA GLU A 70 15.42 3.05 1.08
C GLU A 70 14.04 3.59 1.48
N PRO A 71 13.78 4.90 1.28
CA PRO A 71 12.46 5.46 1.56
C PRO A 71 11.38 4.82 0.71
N VAL A 72 10.26 4.48 1.35
CA VAL A 72 9.10 3.89 0.66
C VAL A 72 7.85 4.67 1.07
N SER A 73 7.07 5.07 0.09
CA SER A 73 5.79 5.74 0.32
C SER A 73 4.65 5.00 -0.36
N LEU A 74 3.43 5.30 0.05
CA LEU A 74 2.22 4.64 -0.45
C LEU A 74 1.27 5.70 -1.02
N GLU A 75 0.79 5.44 -2.23
CA GLU A 75 -0.31 6.20 -2.83
C GLU A 75 -1.46 5.24 -3.10
N ILE A 76 -2.66 5.65 -2.69
CA ILE A 76 -3.89 4.90 -2.97
C ILE A 76 -4.65 5.66 -4.04
N LEU A 77 -4.80 5.03 -5.19
CA LEU A 77 -5.37 5.65 -6.39
C LEU A 77 -6.75 5.12 -6.74
#